data_6ce90eeb3c12923b0f4179b511341b1f
#
_entry.id   6ce90eeb3c12923b0f4179b511341b1f
#
_cell.length_a   1.000
_cell.length_b   1.000
_cell.length_c   1.000
_cell.angle_alpha   90.00
_cell.angle_beta   90.00
_cell.angle_gamma   90.00
#
_symmetry.space_group_name_H-M   'P 1'
#
loop_
_entity.id
_entity.type
_entity.pdbx_description
1 polymer ?
#
loop_
_entity_poly.entity_id
_entity_poly.type
_entity_poly.pdbx_seq_one_letter_code
_entity_poly.pdbx_strand_id
1 'polypeptide(L)'
;MKAVRSGSVRTSLVLGLVIIMAGSAVAANIYDFTLPSIDGKPMPLAEFKGKVVLVVNVASRCGYTPQYSALESLYEKYKNQGFVIVGFPANNFGAQEPGTNEEIKTFCSRKYNVTFPMYSKVSVKGDDQTPLYQYLTKQTGPSIAGDIKWNFTKFLVDRNGNVVERFESAVTPDSKEVVSAVEKQLSQK
;
A
#
# COMPACT_ATOMS: atom_id res chain seq x y z
N MET A 1 -9.64 62.81 -60.74
CA MET A 1 -10.42 62.10 -59.67
C MET A 1 -9.72 60.78 -59.37
N LYS A 2 -9.01 60.66 -58.28
CA LYS A 2 -8.27 59.44 -57.91
C LYS A 2 -9.13 58.67 -56.86
N ALA A 3 -9.47 57.42 -57.16
CA ALA A 3 -10.21 56.53 -56.30
C ALA A 3 -9.27 55.93 -55.24
N VAL A 4 -9.60 56.09 -53.96
CA VAL A 4 -8.89 55.47 -52.83
C VAL A 4 -9.50 54.08 -52.59
N ARG A 5 -8.66 53.01 -52.68
CA ARG A 5 -9.03 51.63 -52.32
C ARG A 5 -8.82 51.44 -50.82
N SER A 6 -9.90 51.18 -50.12
CA SER A 6 -9.89 50.76 -48.74
C SER A 6 -9.52 49.28 -48.64
N GLY A 7 -8.36 48.95 -48.05
CA GLY A 7 -7.94 47.58 -47.76
C GLY A 7 -8.47 47.16 -46.39
N SER A 8 -9.34 46.16 -46.39
CA SER A 8 -9.85 45.51 -45.15
C SER A 8 -8.85 44.49 -44.65
N VAL A 9 -8.23 44.76 -43.51
CA VAL A 9 -7.36 43.79 -42.80
C VAL A 9 -8.25 42.85 -42.02
N ARG A 10 -8.32 41.58 -42.42
CA ARG A 10 -8.98 40.52 -41.64
C ARG A 10 -7.99 39.96 -40.65
N THR A 11 -8.16 40.31 -39.38
CA THR A 11 -7.42 39.75 -38.27
C THR A 11 -8.04 38.38 -37.93
N SER A 12 -7.40 37.30 -38.32
CA SER A 12 -7.79 35.94 -37.90
C SER A 12 -7.31 35.67 -36.49
N LEU A 13 -8.25 35.59 -35.57
CA LEU A 13 -8.00 35.20 -34.16
C LEU A 13 -7.89 33.66 -34.13
N VAL A 14 -6.68 33.13 -34.04
CA VAL A 14 -6.45 31.70 -33.81
C VAL A 14 -6.59 31.43 -32.33
N LEU A 15 -7.73 30.87 -31.95
CA LEU A 15 -7.99 30.44 -30.56
C LEU A 15 -7.27 29.10 -30.34
N GLY A 16 -6.07 29.13 -29.76
CA GLY A 16 -5.31 27.94 -29.41
C GLY A 16 -6.00 27.21 -28.22
N LEU A 17 -6.58 26.04 -28.52
CA LEU A 17 -7.11 25.12 -27.50
C LEU A 17 -5.93 24.45 -26.77
N VAL A 18 -5.62 24.93 -25.55
CA VAL A 18 -4.65 24.26 -24.66
C VAL A 18 -5.36 23.09 -24.00
N ILE A 19 -5.15 21.88 -24.53
CA ILE A 19 -5.57 20.63 -23.89
C ILE A 19 -4.60 20.34 -22.75
N ILE A 20 -4.99 20.64 -21.52
CA ILE A 20 -4.27 20.22 -20.31
C ILE A 20 -4.57 18.72 -20.15
N MET A 21 -3.66 17.88 -20.60
CA MET A 21 -3.66 16.46 -20.27
C MET A 21 -3.29 16.35 -18.78
N ALA A 22 -4.29 16.15 -17.94
CA ALA A 22 -4.06 15.71 -16.56
C ALA A 22 -3.54 14.27 -16.61
N GLY A 23 -2.23 14.11 -16.75
CA GLY A 23 -1.57 12.84 -16.62
C GLY A 23 -1.75 12.36 -15.17
N SER A 24 -2.43 11.23 -14.96
CA SER A 24 -2.40 10.57 -13.65
C SER A 24 -0.94 10.22 -13.35
N ALA A 25 -0.35 10.90 -12.36
CA ALA A 25 0.98 10.57 -11.89
C ALA A 25 0.96 9.11 -11.40
N VAL A 26 1.73 8.24 -12.03
CA VAL A 26 1.93 6.86 -11.55
C VAL A 26 2.70 6.98 -10.22
N ALA A 27 2.21 6.31 -9.18
CA ALA A 27 2.90 6.29 -7.89
C ALA A 27 4.32 5.73 -8.07
N ALA A 28 5.32 6.46 -7.59
CA ALA A 28 6.72 6.06 -7.72
C ALA A 28 7.09 4.99 -6.67
N ASN A 29 6.47 5.05 -5.48
CA ASN A 29 6.70 4.10 -4.38
C ASN A 29 5.53 4.13 -3.37
N ILE A 30 5.62 3.35 -2.27
CA ILE A 30 4.52 3.26 -1.30
C ILE A 30 4.27 4.57 -0.54
N TYR A 31 5.20 5.51 -0.48
CA TYR A 31 5.05 6.76 0.27
C TYR A 31 4.09 7.76 -0.38
N ASP A 32 3.68 7.51 -1.63
CA ASP A 32 2.69 8.34 -2.32
C ASP A 32 1.25 8.05 -1.86
N PHE A 33 1.04 7.03 -1.02
CA PHE A 33 -0.28 6.64 -0.56
C PHE A 33 -0.58 7.13 0.84
N THR A 34 -1.80 7.66 1.01
CA THR A 34 -2.41 7.99 2.30
C THR A 34 -3.71 7.21 2.42
N LEU A 35 -3.87 6.44 3.50
CA LEU A 35 -5.08 5.69 3.80
C LEU A 35 -5.52 5.98 5.23
N PRO A 36 -6.80 5.74 5.58
CA PRO A 36 -7.25 5.89 6.95
C PRO A 36 -6.61 4.82 7.86
N SER A 37 -6.14 5.21 9.04
CA SER A 37 -5.78 4.26 10.11
C SER A 37 -7.02 3.48 10.57
N ILE A 38 -6.84 2.46 11.40
CA ILE A 38 -7.94 1.69 11.99
C ILE A 38 -8.93 2.57 12.78
N ASP A 39 -8.49 3.74 13.24
CA ASP A 39 -9.30 4.74 13.93
C ASP A 39 -9.92 5.79 12.98
N GLY A 40 -9.80 5.59 11.66
CA GLY A 40 -10.36 6.47 10.63
C GLY A 40 -9.60 7.77 10.39
N LYS A 41 -8.44 7.99 11.03
CA LYS A 41 -7.62 9.19 10.83
C LYS A 41 -6.71 9.00 9.61
N PRO A 42 -6.49 10.03 8.77
CA PRO A 42 -5.51 9.94 7.70
C PRO A 42 -4.14 9.53 8.24
N MET A 43 -3.54 8.50 7.65
CA MET A 43 -2.21 8.00 8.00
C MET A 43 -1.41 7.77 6.72
N PRO A 44 -0.58 8.74 6.31
CA PRO A 44 0.25 8.60 5.11
C PRO A 44 1.36 7.57 5.33
N LEU A 45 1.58 6.69 4.35
CA LEU A 45 2.71 5.75 4.40
C LEU A 45 4.06 6.48 4.41
N ALA A 46 4.09 7.76 4.01
CA ALA A 46 5.25 8.62 4.13
C ALA A 46 5.77 8.81 5.58
N GLU A 47 4.94 8.55 6.61
CA GLU A 47 5.38 8.54 8.03
C GLU A 47 6.43 7.45 8.31
N PHE A 48 6.52 6.46 7.44
CA PHE A 48 7.47 5.36 7.56
C PHE A 48 8.72 5.53 6.70
N LYS A 49 8.94 6.71 6.09
CA LYS A 49 10.17 6.98 5.32
C LYS A 49 11.42 6.66 6.13
N GLY A 50 12.38 6.00 5.48
CA GLY A 50 13.63 5.56 6.11
C GLY A 50 13.51 4.28 6.93
N LYS A 51 12.32 3.69 7.04
CA LYS A 51 12.11 2.38 7.68
C LYS A 51 11.93 1.28 6.62
N VAL A 52 12.31 0.08 6.99
CA VAL A 52 11.90 -1.14 6.28
C VAL A 52 10.46 -1.45 6.68
N VAL A 53 9.57 -1.60 5.69
CA VAL A 53 8.13 -1.78 5.93
C VAL A 53 7.68 -3.15 5.46
N LEU A 54 6.92 -3.87 6.28
CA LEU A 54 6.21 -5.09 5.88
C LEU A 54 4.71 -4.79 5.78
N VAL A 55 4.20 -4.73 4.55
CA VAL A 55 2.77 -4.53 4.26
C VAL A 55 2.07 -5.89 4.24
N VAL A 56 1.00 -6.06 5.02
CA VAL A 56 0.30 -7.35 5.14
C VAL A 56 -1.20 -7.16 5.04
N ASN A 57 -1.89 -7.90 4.16
CA ASN A 57 -3.34 -7.98 4.21
C ASN A 57 -3.78 -9.07 5.20
N VAL A 58 -4.63 -8.71 6.15
CA VAL A 58 -4.96 -9.54 7.30
C VAL A 58 -6.45 -9.83 7.42
N ALA A 59 -6.82 -10.87 8.18
CA ALA A 59 -8.19 -11.20 8.48
C ALA A 59 -8.33 -11.94 9.83
N SER A 60 -9.46 -11.72 10.52
CA SER A 60 -9.72 -12.22 11.88
C SER A 60 -10.23 -13.68 11.92
N ARG A 61 -10.77 -14.21 10.81
CA ARG A 61 -11.42 -15.54 10.73
C ARG A 61 -10.79 -16.47 9.70
N CYS A 62 -9.50 -16.33 9.46
CA CYS A 62 -8.73 -17.11 8.49
C CYS A 62 -7.95 -18.23 9.19
N GLY A 63 -7.69 -19.33 8.49
CA GLY A 63 -6.75 -20.35 8.99
C GLY A 63 -5.34 -19.82 9.25
N TYR A 64 -4.95 -18.73 8.60
CA TYR A 64 -3.66 -18.04 8.80
C TYR A 64 -3.70 -16.95 9.89
N THR A 65 -4.84 -16.69 10.54
CA THR A 65 -4.97 -15.67 11.60
C THR A 65 -3.94 -15.85 12.75
N PRO A 66 -3.52 -17.06 13.14
CA PRO A 66 -2.44 -17.23 14.11
C PRO A 66 -1.12 -16.56 13.75
N GLN A 67 -0.87 -16.22 12.48
CA GLN A 67 0.32 -15.48 12.06
C GLN A 67 0.42 -14.08 12.70
N TYR A 68 -0.65 -13.52 13.25
CA TYR A 68 -0.57 -12.27 14.04
C TYR A 68 0.46 -12.35 15.18
N SER A 69 0.56 -13.50 15.85
CA SER A 69 1.56 -13.69 16.93
C SER A 69 2.99 -13.59 16.40
N ALA A 70 3.27 -14.20 15.24
CA ALA A 70 4.58 -14.14 14.62
C ALA A 70 4.88 -12.74 14.04
N LEU A 71 3.86 -12.05 13.48
CA LEU A 71 3.98 -10.66 13.02
C LEU A 71 4.34 -9.75 14.20
N GLU A 72 3.63 -9.85 15.33
CA GLU A 72 3.92 -9.02 16.50
C GLU A 72 5.32 -9.31 17.06
N SER A 73 5.70 -10.58 17.16
CA SER A 73 7.05 -10.96 17.61
C SER A 73 8.14 -10.41 16.68
N LEU A 74 7.94 -10.45 15.37
CA LEU A 74 8.86 -9.88 14.39
C LEU A 74 8.94 -8.36 14.53
N TYR A 75 7.80 -7.68 14.70
CA TYR A 75 7.75 -6.25 14.91
C TYR A 75 8.49 -5.84 16.18
N GLU A 76 8.19 -6.46 17.32
CA GLU A 76 8.85 -6.18 18.60
C GLU A 76 10.37 -6.38 18.51
N LYS A 77 10.82 -7.40 17.81
CA LYS A 77 12.27 -7.69 17.65
C LYS A 77 13.01 -6.59 16.88
N TYR A 78 12.39 -6.02 15.84
CA TYR A 78 13.10 -5.14 14.90
C TYR A 78 12.63 -3.68 14.90
N LYS A 79 11.55 -3.30 15.59
CA LYS A 79 11.00 -1.94 15.56
C LYS A 79 12.02 -0.85 15.93
N ASN A 80 12.91 -1.13 16.87
CA ASN A 80 13.95 -0.20 17.31
C ASN A 80 15.16 -0.14 16.34
N GLN A 81 15.17 -1.00 15.31
CA GLN A 81 16.19 -1.02 14.25
C GLN A 81 15.69 -0.36 12.95
N GLY A 82 14.52 0.27 13.00
CA GLY A 82 13.94 0.92 11.83
C GLY A 82 13.06 0.01 10.98
N PHE A 83 12.40 -0.97 11.59
CA PHE A 83 11.39 -1.84 10.97
C PHE A 83 9.98 -1.45 11.42
N VAL A 84 9.02 -1.60 10.53
CA VAL A 84 7.61 -1.44 10.85
C VAL A 84 6.76 -2.45 10.06
N ILE A 85 5.72 -2.96 10.70
CA ILE A 85 4.66 -3.72 10.04
C ILE A 85 3.44 -2.82 9.92
N VAL A 86 2.74 -2.88 8.78
CA VAL A 86 1.47 -2.20 8.57
C VAL A 86 0.43 -3.23 8.12
N GLY A 87 -0.64 -3.37 8.92
CA GLY A 87 -1.70 -4.34 8.68
C GLY A 87 -2.91 -3.71 7.99
N PHE A 88 -3.40 -4.35 6.95
CA PHE A 88 -4.57 -3.95 6.18
C PHE A 88 -5.65 -5.02 6.27
N PRO A 89 -6.67 -4.88 7.12
CA PRO A 89 -7.80 -5.80 7.15
C PRO A 89 -8.50 -5.85 5.80
N ALA A 90 -8.82 -7.06 5.31
CA ALA A 90 -9.44 -7.24 4.01
C ALA A 90 -10.48 -8.37 4.02
N ASN A 91 -11.67 -8.10 3.48
CA ASN A 91 -12.79 -9.07 3.45
C ASN A 91 -12.96 -9.79 2.10
N ASN A 92 -11.97 -9.65 1.19
CA ASN A 92 -12.04 -10.18 -0.17
C ASN A 92 -11.98 -11.72 -0.25
N PHE A 93 -11.52 -12.40 0.79
CA PHE A 93 -11.29 -13.84 0.76
C PHE A 93 -12.20 -14.56 1.76
N GLY A 94 -13.24 -15.22 1.23
CA GLY A 94 -14.18 -16.03 2.02
C GLY A 94 -14.94 -15.23 3.09
N ALA A 95 -15.07 -13.91 2.95
CA ALA A 95 -15.69 -13.02 3.93
C ALA A 95 -15.11 -13.21 5.36
N GLN A 96 -13.79 -13.41 5.44
CA GLN A 96 -13.11 -13.74 6.70
C GLN A 96 -12.71 -12.51 7.55
N GLU A 97 -13.10 -11.30 7.12
CA GLU A 97 -12.95 -10.06 7.91
C GLU A 97 -14.27 -9.26 7.97
N PRO A 98 -15.35 -9.84 8.54
CA PRO A 98 -16.68 -9.21 8.50
C PRO A 98 -16.83 -8.05 9.48
N GLY A 99 -15.98 -7.96 10.51
CA GLY A 99 -16.06 -6.98 11.60
C GLY A 99 -15.93 -5.53 11.15
N THR A 100 -16.36 -4.60 12.00
CA THR A 100 -16.04 -3.17 11.87
C THR A 100 -14.57 -2.92 12.20
N ASN A 101 -14.04 -1.75 11.87
CA ASN A 101 -12.67 -1.38 12.24
C ASN A 101 -12.43 -1.44 13.76
N GLU A 102 -13.41 -1.04 14.57
CA GLU A 102 -13.35 -1.09 16.02
C GLU A 102 -13.29 -2.54 16.55
N GLU A 103 -14.15 -3.42 16.01
CA GLU A 103 -14.14 -4.84 16.35
C GLU A 103 -12.82 -5.51 15.95
N ILE A 104 -12.27 -5.19 14.77
CA ILE A 104 -10.98 -5.69 14.30
C ILE A 104 -9.85 -5.21 15.21
N LYS A 105 -9.81 -3.91 15.53
CA LYS A 105 -8.82 -3.34 16.46
C LYS A 105 -8.87 -4.05 17.84
N THR A 106 -10.06 -4.23 18.37
CA THR A 106 -10.27 -4.92 19.64
C THR A 106 -9.82 -6.38 19.58
N PHE A 107 -10.15 -7.09 18.50
CA PHE A 107 -9.72 -8.46 18.28
C PHE A 107 -8.19 -8.57 18.23
N CYS A 108 -7.53 -7.76 17.41
CA CYS A 108 -6.08 -7.77 17.23
C CYS A 108 -5.35 -7.46 18.55
N SER A 109 -5.79 -6.42 19.28
CA SER A 109 -5.15 -6.01 20.53
C SER A 109 -5.37 -7.04 21.65
N ARG A 110 -6.60 -7.55 21.84
CA ARG A 110 -6.91 -8.45 22.95
C ARG A 110 -6.41 -9.88 22.74
N LYS A 111 -6.47 -10.38 21.50
CA LYS A 111 -6.14 -11.78 21.21
C LYS A 111 -4.68 -12.00 20.86
N TYR A 112 -4.03 -11.02 20.22
CA TYR A 112 -2.67 -11.15 19.69
C TYR A 112 -1.71 -10.07 20.19
N ASN A 113 -2.17 -9.16 21.06
CA ASN A 113 -1.40 -8.02 21.58
C ASN A 113 -0.77 -7.16 20.45
N VAL A 114 -1.45 -7.04 19.30
CA VAL A 114 -0.93 -6.30 18.15
C VAL A 114 -0.68 -4.85 18.54
N THR A 115 0.56 -4.40 18.36
CA THR A 115 1.01 -3.03 18.61
C THR A 115 1.51 -2.31 17.34
N PHE A 116 1.74 -3.04 16.26
CA PHE A 116 2.08 -2.42 14.97
C PHE A 116 0.89 -1.66 14.35
N PRO A 117 1.14 -0.64 13.52
CA PRO A 117 0.12 0.16 12.86
C PRO A 117 -0.89 -0.67 12.05
N MET A 118 -2.17 -0.43 12.31
CA MET A 118 -3.28 -1.01 11.57
C MET A 118 -4.03 0.07 10.80
N TYR A 119 -4.35 -0.22 9.55
CA TYR A 119 -5.19 0.61 8.69
C TYR A 119 -6.66 0.17 8.77
N SER A 120 -7.56 1.03 8.32
CA SER A 120 -8.96 0.68 8.11
C SER A 120 -9.10 -0.44 7.09
N LYS A 121 -10.19 -1.20 7.16
CA LYS A 121 -10.50 -2.27 6.22
C LYS A 121 -10.53 -1.74 4.78
N VAL A 122 -9.84 -2.44 3.88
CA VAL A 122 -9.70 -2.09 2.47
C VAL A 122 -10.06 -3.25 1.55
N SER A 123 -10.29 -2.96 0.28
CA SER A 123 -10.31 -3.99 -0.76
C SER A 123 -8.91 -4.18 -1.36
N VAL A 124 -8.45 -5.43 -1.39
CA VAL A 124 -7.13 -5.80 -1.92
C VAL A 124 -7.21 -6.52 -3.27
N LYS A 125 -8.45 -6.76 -3.77
CA LYS A 125 -8.70 -7.47 -5.03
C LYS A 125 -10.08 -7.07 -5.58
N GLY A 126 -10.25 -7.11 -6.91
CA GLY A 126 -11.49 -6.77 -7.58
C GLY A 126 -11.50 -5.35 -8.14
N ASP A 127 -12.68 -4.92 -8.61
CA ASP A 127 -12.83 -3.62 -9.29
C ASP A 127 -12.69 -2.43 -8.33
N ASP A 128 -12.98 -2.65 -7.05
CA ASP A 128 -12.85 -1.69 -5.95
C ASP A 128 -11.48 -1.75 -5.23
N GLN A 129 -10.51 -2.47 -5.82
CA GLN A 129 -9.16 -2.59 -5.26
C GLN A 129 -8.55 -1.22 -4.95
N THR A 130 -8.11 -1.05 -3.70
CA THR A 130 -7.50 0.19 -3.20
C THR A 130 -6.25 0.58 -4.01
N PRO A 131 -5.98 1.87 -4.27
CA PRO A 131 -4.84 2.32 -5.07
C PRO A 131 -3.49 1.76 -4.63
N LEU A 132 -3.22 1.66 -3.33
CA LEU A 132 -2.03 1.00 -2.81
C LEU A 132 -1.90 -0.44 -3.31
N TYR A 133 -2.99 -1.22 -3.23
CA TYR A 133 -2.96 -2.62 -3.67
C TYR A 133 -2.93 -2.76 -5.20
N GLN A 134 -3.48 -1.80 -5.94
CA GLN A 134 -3.26 -1.71 -7.40
C GLN A 134 -1.77 -1.50 -7.73
N TYR A 135 -1.10 -0.62 -7.00
CA TYR A 135 0.35 -0.41 -7.12
C TYR A 135 1.11 -1.71 -6.81
N LEU A 136 0.88 -2.32 -5.65
CA LEU A 136 1.57 -3.54 -5.20
C LEU A 136 1.40 -4.72 -6.17
N THR A 137 0.24 -4.83 -6.84
CA THR A 137 -0.09 -5.98 -7.69
C THR A 137 0.13 -5.75 -9.19
N LYS A 138 0.23 -4.48 -9.65
CA LYS A 138 0.26 -4.16 -11.09
C LYS A 138 1.44 -3.28 -11.51
N GLN A 139 2.06 -2.54 -10.59
CA GLN A 139 3.09 -1.54 -10.90
C GLN A 139 4.48 -1.87 -10.33
N THR A 140 4.59 -2.96 -9.60
CA THR A 140 5.86 -3.51 -9.12
C THR A 140 6.52 -4.41 -10.16
N GLY A 141 7.77 -4.82 -9.93
CA GLY A 141 8.49 -5.70 -10.84
C GLY A 141 7.80 -7.07 -11.03
N PRO A 142 8.08 -7.79 -12.13
CA PRO A 142 7.37 -9.01 -12.52
C PRO A 142 7.50 -10.16 -11.49
N SER A 143 8.53 -10.15 -10.65
CA SER A 143 8.70 -11.12 -9.55
C SER A 143 7.79 -10.85 -8.34
N ILE A 144 7.20 -9.65 -8.26
CA ILE A 144 6.39 -9.17 -7.13
C ILE A 144 4.93 -9.03 -7.54
N ALA A 145 4.70 -8.51 -8.74
CA ALA A 145 3.38 -8.25 -9.30
C ALA A 145 2.52 -9.51 -9.37
N GLY A 146 1.24 -9.31 -9.43
CA GLY A 146 0.23 -10.37 -9.54
C GLY A 146 -0.84 -10.25 -8.45
N ASP A 147 -1.99 -10.85 -8.71
CA ASP A 147 -3.14 -10.81 -7.81
C ASP A 147 -2.82 -11.37 -6.42
N ILE A 148 -3.41 -10.74 -5.40
CA ILE A 148 -3.45 -11.32 -4.06
C ILE A 148 -4.30 -12.60 -4.11
N LYS A 149 -3.70 -13.72 -3.71
CA LYS A 149 -4.35 -15.03 -3.75
C LYS A 149 -5.17 -15.32 -2.49
N TRP A 150 -4.69 -14.85 -1.33
CA TRP A 150 -5.32 -15.10 -0.05
C TRP A 150 -4.92 -14.08 1.03
N ASN A 151 -5.56 -14.15 2.20
CA ASN A 151 -5.17 -13.37 3.38
C ASN A 151 -3.73 -13.68 3.81
N PHE A 152 -3.07 -12.74 4.45
CA PHE A 152 -1.69 -12.82 4.94
C PHE A 152 -0.63 -12.93 3.83
N THR A 153 -0.90 -12.37 2.65
CA THR A 153 0.16 -12.04 1.67
C THR A 153 0.95 -10.84 2.20
N LYS A 154 2.26 -10.89 2.09
CA LYS A 154 3.17 -9.88 2.62
C LYS A 154 3.99 -9.26 1.49
N PHE A 155 4.27 -7.96 1.59
CA PHE A 155 5.18 -7.24 0.71
C PHE A 155 6.24 -6.55 1.56
N LEU A 156 7.50 -6.84 1.31
CA LEU A 156 8.63 -6.19 1.95
C LEU A 156 9.05 -4.97 1.14
N VAL A 157 9.26 -3.88 1.83
CA VAL A 157 9.57 -2.57 1.25
C VAL A 157 10.85 -2.06 1.87
N ASP A 158 11.75 -1.54 1.04
CA ASP A 158 13.01 -0.95 1.48
C ASP A 158 12.83 0.45 2.13
N ARG A 159 13.91 1.03 2.62
CA ARG A 159 13.91 2.35 3.26
C ARG A 159 13.53 3.50 2.31
N ASN A 160 13.57 3.27 1.01
CA ASN A 160 13.24 4.24 -0.03
C ASN A 160 11.77 4.13 -0.49
N GLY A 161 11.03 3.13 0.02
CA GLY A 161 9.63 2.89 -0.33
C GLY A 161 9.44 1.98 -1.55
N ASN A 162 10.50 1.33 -2.04
CA ASN A 162 10.41 0.37 -3.13
C ASN A 162 10.03 -1.01 -2.60
N VAL A 163 9.10 -1.66 -3.26
CA VAL A 163 8.74 -3.05 -2.94
C VAL A 163 9.84 -3.98 -3.48
N VAL A 164 10.48 -4.74 -2.60
CA VAL A 164 11.65 -5.55 -2.93
C VAL A 164 11.38 -7.05 -2.90
N GLU A 165 10.33 -7.49 -2.18
CA GLU A 165 9.99 -8.90 -2.09
C GLU A 165 8.50 -9.10 -1.75
N ARG A 166 7.96 -10.26 -2.12
CA ARG A 166 6.60 -10.68 -1.81
C ARG A 166 6.64 -12.10 -1.24
N PHE A 167 5.86 -12.32 -0.17
CA PHE A 167 5.69 -13.63 0.45
C PHE A 167 4.21 -14.01 0.42
N GLU A 168 3.93 -15.21 -0.07
CA GLU A 168 2.58 -15.75 -0.09
C GLU A 168 2.08 -16.12 1.32
N SER A 169 0.78 -16.34 1.44
CA SER A 169 0.09 -16.57 2.72
C SER A 169 0.71 -17.66 3.59
N ALA A 170 1.19 -18.75 2.97
CA ALA A 170 1.77 -19.90 3.69
C ALA A 170 3.15 -19.61 4.29
N VAL A 171 3.89 -18.60 3.78
CA VAL A 171 5.20 -18.22 4.32
C VAL A 171 4.98 -17.45 5.61
N THR A 172 5.35 -18.05 6.75
CA THR A 172 5.12 -17.44 8.06
C THR A 172 6.10 -16.30 8.36
N PRO A 173 5.69 -15.28 9.16
CA PRO A 173 6.56 -14.13 9.46
C PRO A 173 7.86 -14.48 10.18
N ASP A 174 7.89 -15.57 10.92
CA ASP A 174 9.04 -16.11 11.65
C ASP A 174 9.88 -17.10 10.83
N SER A 175 9.51 -17.37 9.58
CA SER A 175 10.29 -18.22 8.69
C SER A 175 11.68 -17.62 8.42
N LYS A 176 12.67 -18.49 8.19
CA LYS A 176 14.02 -18.05 7.82
C LYS A 176 14.01 -17.13 6.60
N GLU A 177 13.10 -17.39 5.65
CA GLU A 177 12.95 -16.60 4.43
C GLU A 177 12.58 -15.14 4.76
N VAL A 178 11.51 -14.90 5.51
CA VAL A 178 11.07 -13.55 5.90
C VAL A 178 12.10 -12.86 6.78
N VAL A 179 12.59 -13.54 7.81
CA VAL A 179 13.56 -12.98 8.75
C VAL A 179 14.85 -12.56 8.03
N SER A 180 15.42 -13.42 7.17
CA SER A 180 16.64 -13.07 6.42
C SER A 180 16.43 -11.91 5.46
N ALA A 181 15.25 -11.82 4.82
CA ALA A 181 14.93 -10.71 3.93
C ALA A 181 14.82 -9.38 4.71
N VAL A 182 14.16 -9.38 5.86
CA VAL A 182 14.06 -8.22 6.74
C VAL A 182 15.44 -7.77 7.23
N GLU A 183 16.25 -8.70 7.75
CA GLU A 183 17.61 -8.40 8.24
C GLU A 183 18.51 -7.86 7.12
N LYS A 184 18.40 -8.40 5.90
CA LYS A 184 19.10 -7.90 4.71
C LYS A 184 18.72 -6.45 4.42
N GLN A 185 17.43 -6.08 4.45
CA GLN A 185 17.00 -4.71 4.20
C GLN A 185 17.40 -3.76 5.35
N LEU A 186 17.37 -4.23 6.60
CA LEU A 186 17.80 -3.45 7.75
C LEU A 186 19.31 -3.12 7.72
N SER A 187 20.14 -4.01 7.17
CA SER A 187 21.59 -3.81 7.04
C SER A 187 21.97 -2.80 5.94
N GLN A 188 21.08 -2.51 5.01
CA GLN A 188 21.30 -1.50 3.97
C GLN A 188 21.09 -0.09 4.57
N LYS A 189 22.08 0.81 4.33
CA LYS A 189 22.06 2.21 4.78
C LYS A 189 21.38 3.12 3.77
#